data_c586a260dfd6e43fc3eed25819daad8a
#
_entry.id   c586a260dfd6e43fc3eed25819daad8a
#
_cell.length_a   1.000
_cell.length_b   1.000
_cell.length_c   1.000
_cell.angle_alpha   90.00
_cell.angle_beta   90.00
_cell.angle_gamma   90.00
#
_symmetry.space_group_name_H-M   'P 1'
#
loop_
_entity.id
_entity.type
_entity.pdbx_description
1 polymer ?
#
loop_
_entity_poly.entity_id
_entity_poly.type
_entity_poly.pdbx_seq_one_letter_code
_entity_poly.pdbx_strand_id
1 'polypeptide(L)'
;MAKPNKDGTFSQAALDNPGGQPTTYNVELCDEICEMISEGYPLRKLCREKKIAWRTIYQWQENHPDFAEKYQRARDMGMDAIFEDALEIADTMETASTTTSKPSGMEIKEEDALGHRKLRIETRFKLLSKWNPKKYGDRVVHAGDPSAPIPLVLNGSDVEG
;
A
#
# COMPACT_ATOMS: atom_id res chain seq x y z
N MET A 1 -1.08 11.51 -28.29
CA MET A 1 -0.25 10.87 -29.32
C MET A 1 0.97 11.74 -29.58
N ALA A 2 2.18 11.19 -29.39
CA ALA A 2 3.41 11.91 -29.66
C ALA A 2 3.55 12.16 -31.17
N LYS A 3 4.04 13.36 -31.54
CA LYS A 3 4.26 13.71 -32.96
C LYS A 3 5.67 13.27 -33.37
N PRO A 4 5.86 12.70 -34.55
CA PRO A 4 7.18 12.37 -35.06
C PRO A 4 8.01 13.62 -35.35
N ASN A 5 9.32 13.48 -35.34
CA ASN A 5 10.28 14.51 -35.75
C ASN A 5 10.12 14.81 -37.24
N LYS A 6 10.77 15.88 -37.75
CA LYS A 6 10.72 16.29 -39.18
C LYS A 6 11.26 15.24 -40.15
N ASP A 7 12.02 14.27 -39.67
CA ASP A 7 12.58 13.12 -40.39
C ASP A 7 11.71 11.84 -40.30
N GLY A 8 10.53 11.92 -39.67
CA GLY A 8 9.62 10.79 -39.52
C GLY A 8 9.99 9.85 -38.38
N THR A 9 11.06 10.11 -37.64
CA THR A 9 11.50 9.33 -36.49
C THR A 9 10.88 9.83 -35.20
N PHE A 10 10.64 8.94 -34.23
CA PHE A 10 10.27 9.32 -32.88
C PHE A 10 11.55 9.47 -32.03
N SER A 11 11.61 10.51 -31.19
CA SER A 11 12.71 10.63 -30.24
C SER A 11 12.68 9.42 -29.28
N GLN A 12 13.86 8.97 -28.83
CA GLN A 12 13.99 7.85 -27.90
C GLN A 12 13.07 8.06 -26.66
N ALA A 13 13.03 9.30 -26.14
CA ALA A 13 12.13 9.67 -25.04
C ALA A 13 10.64 9.51 -25.36
N ALA A 14 10.23 9.58 -26.62
CA ALA A 14 8.83 9.36 -27.05
C ALA A 14 8.52 7.86 -27.22
N LEU A 15 9.52 7.05 -27.50
CA LEU A 15 9.40 5.57 -27.54
C LEU A 15 9.33 5.01 -26.12
N ASP A 16 10.08 5.62 -25.18
CA ASP A 16 10.11 5.19 -23.78
C ASP A 16 8.85 5.61 -23.00
N ASN A 17 8.10 6.62 -23.50
CA ASN A 17 6.86 7.07 -22.85
C ASN A 17 5.75 7.39 -23.86
N PRO A 18 5.13 6.37 -24.48
CA PRO A 18 4.17 6.56 -25.60
C PRO A 18 2.84 7.20 -25.21
N GLY A 19 2.63 7.71 -24.02
CA GLY A 19 1.33 8.22 -23.57
C GLY A 19 1.32 9.41 -22.62
N GLY A 20 2.45 10.06 -22.32
CA GLY A 20 2.52 11.18 -21.38
C GLY A 20 3.66 12.15 -21.67
N GLN A 21 3.65 13.31 -21.00
CA GLN A 21 4.83 14.16 -20.94
C GLN A 21 6.01 13.35 -20.40
N PRO A 22 7.22 13.45 -21.02
CA PRO A 22 8.40 12.75 -20.51
C PRO A 22 8.69 13.23 -19.09
N THR A 23 8.40 12.40 -18.12
CA THR A 23 8.77 12.67 -16.74
C THR A 23 10.23 12.31 -16.59
N THR A 24 11.08 13.32 -16.62
CA THR A 24 12.51 13.14 -16.43
C THR A 24 12.76 12.63 -15.02
N TYR A 25 13.59 11.59 -14.89
CA TYR A 25 14.06 11.13 -13.58
C TYR A 25 14.77 12.27 -12.85
N ASN A 26 14.35 12.52 -11.62
CA ASN A 26 14.88 13.57 -10.77
C ASN A 26 15.10 13.00 -9.37
N VAL A 27 16.31 13.13 -8.84
CA VAL A 27 16.68 12.55 -7.53
C VAL A 27 15.90 13.19 -6.41
N GLU A 28 15.72 14.52 -6.42
CA GLU A 28 14.98 15.25 -5.40
C GLU A 28 13.51 14.80 -5.35
N LEU A 29 12.90 14.60 -6.52
CA LEU A 29 11.54 14.09 -6.62
C LEU A 29 11.43 12.63 -6.12
N CYS A 30 12.44 11.81 -6.39
CA CYS A 30 12.50 10.44 -5.90
C CYS A 30 12.65 10.40 -4.38
N ASP A 31 13.46 11.28 -3.80
CA ASP A 31 13.65 11.39 -2.36
C ASP A 31 12.34 11.85 -1.68
N GLU A 32 11.66 12.85 -2.24
CA GLU A 32 10.33 13.30 -1.76
C GLU A 32 9.27 12.17 -1.84
N ILE A 33 9.27 11.40 -2.93
CA ILE A 33 8.39 10.24 -3.07
C ILE A 33 8.68 9.21 -1.97
N CYS A 34 9.95 8.90 -1.70
CA CYS A 34 10.33 7.95 -0.67
C CYS A 34 9.94 8.46 0.73
N GLU A 35 10.11 9.75 1.02
CA GLU A 35 9.69 10.36 2.28
C GLU A 35 8.19 10.19 2.51
N MET A 36 7.35 10.57 1.55
CA MET A 36 5.90 10.41 1.66
C MET A 36 5.46 8.94 1.79
N ILE A 37 6.13 8.03 1.08
CA ILE A 37 5.85 6.59 1.20
C ILE A 37 6.25 6.06 2.58
N SER A 38 7.35 6.54 3.17
CA SER A 38 7.78 6.14 4.51
C SER A 38 6.83 6.59 5.62
N GLU A 39 6.03 7.62 5.37
CA GLU A 39 4.93 8.06 6.24
C GLU A 39 3.59 7.33 5.98
N GLY A 40 3.63 6.24 5.20
CA GLY A 40 2.44 5.45 4.92
C GLY A 40 1.53 6.03 3.83
N TYR A 41 1.98 7.04 3.07
CA TYR A 41 1.16 7.67 2.04
C TYR A 41 0.93 6.72 0.85
N PRO A 42 -0.31 6.57 0.36
CA PRO A 42 -0.60 5.65 -0.74
C PRO A 42 0.01 6.12 -2.06
N LEU A 43 0.83 5.29 -2.71
CA LEU A 43 1.50 5.61 -3.98
C LEU A 43 0.55 6.19 -5.03
N ARG A 44 -0.64 5.63 -5.19
CA ARG A 44 -1.61 6.11 -6.20
C ARG A 44 -2.13 7.52 -5.90
N LYS A 45 -2.26 7.88 -4.63
CA LYS A 45 -2.68 9.23 -4.21
C LYS A 45 -1.55 10.21 -4.49
N LEU A 46 -0.33 9.88 -4.07
CA LEU A 46 0.88 10.65 -4.35
C LEU A 46 1.07 10.91 -5.86
N CYS A 47 0.96 9.86 -6.68
CA CYS A 47 1.09 9.99 -8.13
C CYS A 47 0.08 10.97 -8.74
N ARG A 48 -1.17 10.98 -8.24
CA ARG A 48 -2.18 11.95 -8.69
C ARG A 48 -1.83 13.38 -8.30
N GLU A 49 -1.35 13.60 -7.08
CA GLU A 49 -0.97 14.92 -6.58
C GLU A 49 0.24 15.48 -7.32
N LYS A 50 1.26 14.64 -7.56
CA LYS A 50 2.46 15.01 -8.31
C LYS A 50 2.28 14.99 -9.84
N LYS A 51 1.10 14.59 -10.34
CA LYS A 51 0.79 14.45 -11.78
C LYS A 51 1.77 13.52 -12.52
N ILE A 52 2.22 12.47 -11.86
CA ILE A 52 3.12 11.45 -12.38
C ILE A 52 2.34 10.17 -12.64
N ALA A 53 2.59 9.51 -13.77
CA ALA A 53 2.02 8.21 -14.02
C ALA A 53 2.64 7.18 -13.05
N TRP A 54 1.82 6.38 -12.36
CA TRP A 54 2.33 5.37 -11.41
C TRP A 54 3.31 4.37 -12.05
N ARG A 55 3.16 4.09 -13.34
CA ARG A 55 4.08 3.23 -14.11
C ARG A 55 5.49 3.80 -14.18
N THR A 56 5.62 5.12 -14.23
CA THR A 56 6.91 5.81 -14.24
C THR A 56 7.73 5.47 -12.98
N ILE A 57 7.08 5.36 -11.82
CA ILE A 57 7.76 4.99 -10.58
C ILE A 57 8.34 3.57 -10.67
N TYR A 58 7.61 2.61 -11.27
CA TYR A 58 8.12 1.26 -11.47
C TYR A 58 9.25 1.21 -12.51
N GLN A 59 9.14 1.97 -13.61
CA GLN A 59 10.22 2.10 -14.58
C GLN A 59 11.48 2.70 -13.96
N TRP A 60 11.33 3.69 -13.07
CA TRP A 60 12.48 4.23 -12.34
C TRP A 60 13.12 3.20 -11.41
N GLN A 61 12.34 2.36 -10.74
CA GLN A 61 12.88 1.27 -9.94
C GLN A 61 13.65 0.24 -10.78
N GLU A 62 13.18 -0.04 -12.00
CA GLU A 62 13.85 -0.95 -12.93
C GLU A 62 15.18 -0.37 -13.46
N ASN A 63 15.20 0.94 -13.74
CA ASN A 63 16.33 1.62 -14.36
C ASN A 63 17.35 2.16 -13.35
N HIS A 64 16.96 2.37 -12.09
CA HIS A 64 17.78 2.98 -11.04
C HIS A 64 17.77 2.12 -9.77
N PRO A 65 18.76 1.20 -9.61
CA PRO A 65 18.82 0.30 -8.45
C PRO A 65 18.87 1.04 -7.10
N ASP A 66 19.56 2.18 -7.03
CA ASP A 66 19.65 3.00 -5.81
C ASP A 66 18.26 3.52 -5.37
N PHE A 67 17.45 3.93 -6.35
CA PHE A 67 16.08 4.34 -6.07
C PHE A 67 15.21 3.15 -5.65
N ALA A 68 15.37 1.99 -6.30
CA ALA A 68 14.64 0.77 -5.94
C ALA A 68 14.89 0.38 -4.48
N GLU A 69 16.14 0.43 -4.02
CA GLU A 69 16.51 0.12 -2.63
C GLU A 69 15.91 1.14 -1.65
N LYS A 70 16.05 2.44 -1.92
CA LYS A 70 15.45 3.51 -1.13
C LYS A 70 13.93 3.36 -1.04
N TYR A 71 13.27 3.09 -2.17
CA TYR A 71 11.83 2.91 -2.25
C TYR A 71 11.36 1.69 -1.45
N GLN A 72 12.08 0.58 -1.50
CA GLN A 72 11.75 -0.61 -0.71
C GLN A 72 11.84 -0.32 0.80
N ARG A 73 12.91 0.33 1.26
CA ARG A 73 13.05 0.77 2.66
C ARG A 73 11.90 1.71 3.07
N ALA A 74 11.58 2.68 2.21
CA ALA A 74 10.46 3.61 2.47
C ALA A 74 9.13 2.88 2.60
N ARG A 75 8.88 1.85 1.80
CA ARG A 75 7.69 1.01 1.93
C ARG A 75 7.64 0.22 3.24
N ASP A 76 8.77 -0.32 3.68
CA ASP A 76 8.84 -1.05 4.93
C ASP A 76 8.57 -0.10 6.13
N MET A 77 9.16 1.09 6.13
CA MET A 77 8.88 2.13 7.13
C MET A 77 7.41 2.58 7.08
N GLY A 78 6.86 2.76 5.88
CA GLY A 78 5.46 3.15 5.71
C GLY A 78 4.46 2.13 6.24
N MET A 79 4.80 0.84 6.26
CA MET A 79 3.97 -0.17 6.92
C MET A 79 3.98 0.02 8.45
N ASP A 80 5.12 0.38 9.05
CA ASP A 80 5.20 0.69 10.47
C ASP A 80 4.39 1.96 10.80
N ALA A 81 4.51 3.02 9.98
CA ALA A 81 3.73 4.24 10.14
C ALA A 81 2.21 3.98 10.08
N ILE A 82 1.74 3.12 9.17
CA ILE A 82 0.33 2.73 9.09
C ILE A 82 -0.11 1.97 10.36
N PHE A 83 0.77 1.17 10.95
CA PHE A 83 0.49 0.46 12.21
C PHE A 83 0.36 1.44 13.37
N GLU A 84 1.29 2.40 13.50
CA GLU A 84 1.25 3.45 14.52
C GLU A 84 0.03 4.35 14.38
N ASP A 85 -0.33 4.74 13.15
CA ASP A 85 -1.56 5.49 12.84
C ASP A 85 -2.83 4.73 13.30
N ALA A 86 -2.82 3.40 13.29
CA ALA A 86 -3.93 2.62 13.82
C ALA A 86 -4.07 2.76 15.35
N LEU A 87 -2.96 2.89 16.09
CA LEU A 87 -2.97 3.16 17.52
C LEU A 87 -3.48 4.58 17.80
N GLU A 88 -3.00 5.57 17.07
CA GLU A 88 -3.47 6.96 17.21
C GLU A 88 -4.99 7.07 16.99
N ILE A 89 -5.51 6.38 15.97
CA ILE A 89 -6.95 6.32 15.71
C ILE A 89 -7.70 5.66 16.87
N ALA A 90 -7.12 4.63 17.50
CA ALA A 90 -7.74 3.96 18.64
C ALA A 90 -7.82 4.87 19.87
N ASP A 91 -6.79 5.66 20.11
CA ASP A 91 -6.67 6.53 21.28
C ASP A 91 -7.41 7.87 21.11
N THR A 92 -7.64 8.31 19.86
CA THR A 92 -8.30 9.56 19.54
C THR A 92 -9.82 9.38 19.45
N MET A 93 -10.57 10.13 20.26
CA MET A 93 -12.03 10.15 20.19
C MET A 93 -12.49 11.04 19.03
N GLU A 94 -13.19 10.45 18.06
CA GLU A 94 -13.81 11.17 16.95
C GLU A 94 -15.32 11.23 17.16
N THR A 95 -15.92 12.42 17.13
CA THR A 95 -17.36 12.60 17.20
C THR A 95 -17.97 12.69 15.80
N ALA A 96 -19.07 11.98 15.58
CA ALA A 96 -19.87 12.07 14.37
C ALA A 96 -21.19 12.79 14.70
N SER A 97 -21.54 13.82 13.92
CA SER A 97 -22.83 14.49 14.03
C SER A 97 -23.81 13.94 13.00
N THR A 98 -24.95 13.45 13.46
CA THR A 98 -26.04 13.00 12.59
C THR A 98 -27.19 13.99 12.69
N THR A 99 -27.55 14.59 11.56
CA THR A 99 -28.71 15.51 11.48
C THR A 99 -29.92 14.75 10.97
N THR A 100 -30.95 14.64 11.78
CA THR A 100 -32.23 14.01 11.40
C THR A 100 -33.32 15.06 11.31
N SER A 101 -33.95 15.17 10.14
CA SER A 101 -35.13 16.04 9.94
C SER A 101 -36.38 15.31 10.41
N LYS A 102 -37.07 15.85 11.42
CA LYS A 102 -38.35 15.37 11.94
C LYS A 102 -39.44 16.37 11.65
N PRO A 103 -40.73 15.98 11.64
CA PRO A 103 -41.83 16.94 11.51
C PRO A 103 -41.85 18.01 12.59
N SER A 104 -41.22 17.74 13.73
CA SER A 104 -41.10 18.66 14.88
C SER A 104 -39.87 19.60 14.82
N GLY A 105 -39.00 19.46 13.78
CA GLY A 105 -37.78 20.26 13.65
C GLY A 105 -36.55 19.42 13.32
N MET A 106 -35.40 20.09 13.28
CA MET A 106 -34.11 19.45 12.99
C MET A 106 -33.48 19.01 14.32
N GLU A 107 -33.17 17.73 14.44
CA GLU A 107 -32.45 17.15 15.58
C GLU A 107 -31.02 16.84 15.19
N ILE A 108 -30.05 17.40 15.91
CA ILE A 108 -28.63 17.10 15.75
C ILE A 108 -28.22 16.21 16.91
N LYS A 109 -27.72 15.03 16.59
CA LYS A 109 -27.19 14.08 17.56
C LYS A 109 -25.70 13.89 17.34
N GLU A 110 -24.92 14.16 18.36
CA GLU A 110 -23.48 13.90 18.38
C GLU A 110 -23.22 12.59 19.10
N GLU A 111 -22.55 11.68 18.44
CA GLU A 111 -22.17 10.37 18.97
C GLU A 111 -20.70 10.08 18.65
N ASP A 112 -20.06 9.20 19.44
CA ASP A 112 -18.72 8.69 19.09
C ASP A 112 -18.80 7.92 17.77
N ALA A 113 -17.90 8.25 16.85
CA ALA A 113 -17.73 7.58 15.55
C ALA A 113 -17.09 6.18 15.70
N LEU A 114 -17.40 5.45 16.76
CA LEU A 114 -16.81 4.17 17.14
C LEU A 114 -16.80 3.16 15.99
N GLY A 115 -17.91 3.05 15.26
CA GLY A 115 -18.00 2.13 14.11
C GLY A 115 -17.03 2.48 12.99
N HIS A 116 -16.88 3.77 12.68
CA HIS A 116 -15.93 4.24 11.66
C HIS A 116 -14.48 4.06 12.10
N ARG A 117 -14.16 4.40 13.36
CA ARG A 117 -12.82 4.16 13.94
C ARG A 117 -12.45 2.68 13.88
N LYS A 118 -13.34 1.82 14.35
CA LYS A 118 -13.14 0.37 14.29
C LYS A 118 -12.86 -0.12 12.86
N LEU A 119 -13.65 0.32 11.88
CA LEU A 119 -13.46 -0.03 10.47
C LEU A 119 -12.08 0.44 9.95
N ARG A 120 -11.65 1.65 10.29
CA ARG A 120 -10.33 2.20 9.91
C ARG A 120 -9.20 1.33 10.45
N ILE A 121 -9.25 0.96 11.73
CA ILE A 121 -8.25 0.14 12.42
C ILE A 121 -8.21 -1.28 11.80
N GLU A 122 -9.37 -1.94 11.72
CA GLU A 122 -9.45 -3.30 11.17
C GLU A 122 -8.95 -3.38 9.72
N THR A 123 -9.26 -2.38 8.91
CA THR A 123 -8.80 -2.31 7.53
C THR A 123 -7.27 -2.21 7.46
N ARG A 124 -6.64 -1.38 8.31
CA ARG A 124 -5.18 -1.26 8.39
C ARG A 124 -4.52 -2.57 8.77
N PHE A 125 -4.98 -3.21 9.84
CA PHE A 125 -4.45 -4.51 10.25
C PHE A 125 -4.62 -5.60 9.20
N LYS A 126 -5.78 -5.68 8.55
CA LYS A 126 -6.00 -6.62 7.45
C LYS A 126 -5.09 -6.38 6.25
N LEU A 127 -4.78 -5.14 5.93
CA LEU A 127 -3.84 -4.81 4.86
C LEU A 127 -2.41 -5.16 5.25
N LEU A 128 -1.97 -4.77 6.44
CA LEU A 128 -0.62 -5.03 6.96
C LEU A 128 -0.33 -6.54 7.04
N SER A 129 -1.27 -7.35 7.56
CA SER A 129 -1.13 -8.81 7.62
C SER A 129 -0.98 -9.47 6.25
N LYS A 130 -1.58 -8.88 5.20
CA LYS A 130 -1.44 -9.38 3.81
C LYS A 130 -0.17 -8.89 3.12
N TRP A 131 0.27 -7.66 3.41
CA TRP A 131 1.47 -7.09 2.77
C TRP A 131 2.77 -7.63 3.37
N ASN A 132 2.79 -7.80 4.69
CA ASN A 132 3.93 -8.38 5.39
C ASN A 132 3.47 -9.38 6.46
N PRO A 133 3.08 -10.60 6.06
CA PRO A 133 2.55 -11.61 6.98
C PRO A 133 3.58 -12.09 8.00
N LYS A 134 4.87 -11.96 7.70
CA LYS A 134 5.94 -12.32 8.65
C LYS A 134 6.01 -11.39 9.85
N LYS A 135 5.70 -10.10 9.66
CA LYS A 135 5.78 -9.06 10.69
C LYS A 135 4.43 -8.80 11.37
N TYR A 136 3.33 -8.80 10.59
CA TYR A 136 2.00 -8.39 11.07
C TYR A 136 0.94 -9.50 10.95
N GLY A 137 1.30 -10.69 10.48
CA GLY A 137 0.37 -11.81 10.39
C GLY A 137 0.20 -12.54 11.72
N ASP A 138 -0.95 -13.17 11.91
CA ASP A 138 -1.20 -14.06 13.04
C ASP A 138 -0.26 -15.27 12.94
N ARG A 139 0.55 -15.46 13.96
CA ARG A 139 1.44 -16.62 14.01
C ARG A 139 0.67 -17.82 14.57
N VAL A 140 0.20 -18.69 13.70
CA VAL A 140 -0.31 -19.99 14.10
C VAL A 140 0.87 -20.95 14.25
N VAL A 141 1.17 -21.33 15.48
CA VAL A 141 2.15 -22.38 15.78
C VAL A 141 1.37 -23.69 15.85
N HIS A 142 1.51 -24.54 14.86
CA HIS A 142 1.05 -25.92 14.95
C HIS A 142 2.09 -26.70 15.77
N ALA A 143 1.90 -26.73 17.09
CA ALA A 143 2.66 -27.63 17.93
C ALA A 143 1.96 -29.00 17.89
N GLY A 144 2.58 -30.00 17.27
CA GLY A 144 2.14 -31.38 17.38
C GLY A 144 2.30 -31.86 18.84
N ASP A 145 1.32 -32.60 19.34
CA ASP A 145 1.46 -33.29 20.61
C ASP A 145 2.55 -34.36 20.49
N PRO A 146 3.65 -34.31 21.27
CA PRO A 146 4.71 -35.33 21.20
C PRO A 146 4.22 -36.74 21.52
N SER A 147 3.09 -36.86 22.25
CA SER A 147 2.46 -38.15 22.61
C SER A 147 1.47 -38.66 21.54
N ALA A 148 1.11 -37.80 20.57
CA ALA A 148 0.22 -38.12 19.47
C ALA A 148 0.76 -37.55 18.14
N PRO A 149 1.88 -38.08 17.62
CA PRO A 149 2.44 -37.60 16.37
C PRO A 149 1.46 -37.86 15.22
N ILE A 150 1.24 -36.83 14.37
CA ILE A 150 0.41 -36.96 13.17
C ILE A 150 1.06 -37.98 12.25
N PRO A 151 0.43 -39.14 11.96
CA PRO A 151 1.02 -40.13 11.08
C PRO A 151 1.10 -39.57 9.65
N LEU A 152 2.31 -39.44 9.12
CA LEU A 152 2.56 -39.19 7.71
C LEU A 152 2.23 -40.46 6.94
N VAL A 153 1.06 -40.55 6.37
CA VAL A 153 0.70 -41.62 5.43
C VAL A 153 1.35 -41.27 4.09
N LEU A 154 2.55 -41.79 3.84
CA LEU A 154 3.13 -41.82 2.49
C LEU A 154 2.38 -42.89 1.71
N ASN A 155 1.49 -42.49 0.80
CA ASN A 155 0.95 -43.41 -0.21
C ASN A 155 2.09 -43.85 -1.09
N GLY A 156 2.65 -45.01 -0.77
CA GLY A 156 3.74 -45.65 -1.53
C GLY A 156 3.21 -46.27 -2.84
N SER A 157 2.91 -45.46 -3.83
CA SER A 157 2.62 -45.90 -5.19
C SER A 157 3.78 -45.65 -6.18
N ASP A 158 4.97 -45.21 -5.69
CA ASP A 158 6.11 -44.87 -6.56
C ASP A 158 7.42 -45.56 -6.17
N VAL A 159 7.35 -46.84 -5.79
CA VAL A 159 8.56 -47.65 -5.67
C VAL A 159 8.33 -48.99 -6.40
N GLU A 160 8.28 -48.92 -7.74
CA GLU A 160 8.61 -50.06 -8.61
C GLU A 160 9.22 -49.49 -9.90
N GLY A 161 10.53 -49.75 -10.11
CA GLY A 161 11.24 -49.46 -11.34
C GLY A 161 12.72 -49.45 -11.14
#